data_9f4ef5971a54564b58c7a4376fefb038
#
_entry.id   9f4ef5971a54564b58c7a4376fefb038
#
_cell.length_a   1.000
_cell.length_b   1.000
_cell.length_c   1.000
_cell.angle_alpha   90.00
_cell.angle_beta   90.00
_cell.angle_gamma   90.00
#
_symmetry.space_group_name_H-M   'P 1'
#
loop_
_entity.id
_entity.type
_entity.pdbx_description
1 polymer ?
#
loop_
_entity_poly.entity_id
_entity_poly.type
_entity_poly.pdbx_seq_one_letter_code
_entity_poly.pdbx_strand_id
1 'polypeptide(L)'
;MQNGLASYLVCKSLGLKSKNIAESLSRFKGVTRRMDLVGDKSNVKVYDDFAHHPTAIKYTLEGLRKKVGREKIICLLEMRSNTMLSGYHDKKIPKAVASADQVFIFSKDKKQISAMERQSTNIEACSTTQEFLRKLSSLDLDNSHLICLSLIHI
;
A
#
# COMPACT_ATOMS: atom_id res chain seq x y z
N MET A 1 -2.32 15.08 -0.80
CA MET A 1 -2.60 16.51 -1.03
C MET A 1 -4.07 16.89 -0.75
N GLN A 2 -5.08 16.15 -1.20
CA GLN A 2 -6.51 16.52 -1.02
C GLN A 2 -6.91 16.73 0.45
N ASN A 3 -6.50 15.84 1.38
CA ASN A 3 -6.83 15.97 2.80
C ASN A 3 -6.20 17.23 3.43
N GLY A 4 -4.98 17.58 3.05
CA GLY A 4 -4.33 18.81 3.53
C GLY A 4 -5.05 20.08 3.04
N LEU A 5 -5.52 20.08 1.80
CA LEU A 5 -6.32 21.19 1.26
C LEU A 5 -7.67 21.31 1.99
N ALA A 6 -8.35 20.18 2.23
CA ALA A 6 -9.60 20.16 2.99
C ALA A 6 -9.40 20.72 4.41
N SER A 7 -8.36 20.25 5.11
CA SER A 7 -8.00 20.77 6.45
C SER A 7 -7.70 22.27 6.42
N TYR A 8 -6.95 22.74 5.40
CA TYR A 8 -6.67 24.16 5.23
C TYR A 8 -7.96 24.97 5.07
N LEU A 9 -8.87 24.54 4.20
CA LEU A 9 -10.14 25.25 3.92
C LEU A 9 -11.04 25.31 5.17
N VAL A 10 -11.16 24.21 5.91
CA VAL A 10 -11.91 24.19 7.18
C VAL A 10 -11.29 25.14 8.21
N CYS A 11 -9.98 25.08 8.42
CA CYS A 11 -9.32 26.00 9.36
C CYS A 11 -9.48 27.47 8.91
N LYS A 12 -9.44 27.72 7.60
CA LYS A 12 -9.66 29.06 7.05
C LYS A 12 -11.07 29.58 7.28
N SER A 13 -12.10 28.74 7.12
CA SER A 13 -13.49 29.09 7.39
C SER A 13 -13.76 29.38 8.87
N LEU A 14 -12.94 28.81 9.77
CA LEU A 14 -12.96 29.10 11.21
C LEU A 14 -12.17 30.37 11.59
N GLY A 15 -11.68 31.14 10.62
CA GLY A 15 -11.01 32.43 10.84
C GLY A 15 -9.52 32.33 11.16
N LEU A 16 -8.90 31.13 11.08
CA LEU A 16 -7.46 30.98 11.32
C LEU A 16 -6.62 31.64 10.24
N LYS A 17 -5.49 32.22 10.63
CA LYS A 17 -4.57 32.89 9.70
C LYS A 17 -3.88 31.86 8.81
N SER A 18 -3.83 32.10 7.49
CA SER A 18 -3.23 31.21 6.50
C SER A 18 -1.79 30.81 6.84
N LYS A 19 -1.00 31.74 7.37
CA LYS A 19 0.38 31.47 7.82
C LYS A 19 0.43 30.36 8.90
N ASN A 20 -0.41 30.46 9.93
CA ASN A 20 -0.44 29.48 11.01
C ASN A 20 -0.91 28.10 10.52
N ILE A 21 -1.90 28.07 9.59
CA ILE A 21 -2.39 26.83 9.01
C ILE A 21 -1.27 26.17 8.19
N ALA A 22 -0.60 26.92 7.32
CA ALA A 22 0.49 26.41 6.48
C ALA A 22 1.65 25.88 7.33
N GLU A 23 2.03 26.63 8.39
CA GLU A 23 3.08 26.22 9.32
C GLU A 23 2.73 24.93 10.07
N SER A 24 1.49 24.80 10.54
CA SER A 24 0.99 23.57 11.20
C SER A 24 0.98 22.39 10.24
N LEU A 25 0.52 22.58 9.00
CA LEU A 25 0.52 21.53 7.98
C LEU A 25 1.95 21.10 7.59
N SER A 26 2.91 22.03 7.54
CA SER A 26 4.31 21.70 7.23
C SER A 26 5.00 20.86 8.31
N ARG A 27 4.58 21.02 9.56
CA ARG A 27 5.07 20.24 10.72
C ARG A 27 4.34 18.91 10.92
N PHE A 28 3.27 18.67 10.17
CA PHE A 28 2.48 17.46 10.33
C PHE A 28 3.24 16.25 9.80
N LYS A 29 3.58 15.33 10.68
CA LYS A 29 4.39 14.13 10.38
C LYS A 29 3.61 13.01 9.68
N GLY A 30 2.33 13.21 9.41
CA GLY A 30 1.48 12.18 8.83
C GLY A 30 0.61 11.47 9.87
N VAL A 31 -0.11 10.46 9.43
CA VAL A 31 -0.94 9.58 10.26
C VAL A 31 -0.30 8.20 10.24
N THR A 32 -0.20 7.56 11.39
CA THR A 32 0.27 6.17 11.52
C THR A 32 -0.44 5.26 10.52
N ARG A 33 0.32 4.34 9.93
CA ARG A 33 -0.17 3.42 8.90
C ARG A 33 -0.70 4.12 7.63
N ARG A 34 -0.03 5.20 7.23
CA ARG A 34 -0.25 5.89 5.96
C ARG A 34 1.11 6.16 5.32
N MET A 35 1.59 5.19 4.54
CA MET A 35 2.96 5.17 3.99
C MET A 35 4.02 5.34 5.09
N ASP A 36 3.79 4.71 6.24
CA ASP A 36 4.67 4.78 7.41
C ASP A 36 5.93 3.95 7.15
N LEU A 37 7.10 4.56 7.22
CA LEU A 37 8.38 3.88 7.04
C LEU A 37 8.72 3.13 8.33
N VAL A 38 8.51 1.82 8.36
CA VAL A 38 8.70 0.96 9.53
C VAL A 38 10.05 0.24 9.55
N GLY A 39 10.78 0.25 8.43
CA GLY A 39 12.11 -0.34 8.32
C GLY A 39 12.92 0.29 7.20
N ASP A 40 14.22 0.49 7.45
CA ASP A 40 15.21 0.94 6.46
C ASP A 40 16.54 0.26 6.77
N LYS A 41 16.89 -0.79 6.01
CA LYS A 41 18.12 -1.56 6.23
C LYS A 41 18.59 -2.20 4.91
N SER A 42 19.89 -2.14 4.68
CA SER A 42 20.53 -2.82 3.52
C SER A 42 19.88 -2.48 2.19
N ASN A 43 19.60 -1.19 1.95
CA ASN A 43 18.92 -0.67 0.77
C ASN A 43 17.48 -1.20 0.57
N VAL A 44 16.89 -1.81 1.59
CA VAL A 44 15.48 -2.23 1.60
C VAL A 44 14.68 -1.33 2.52
N LYS A 45 13.64 -0.70 1.98
CA LYS A 45 12.71 0.13 2.76
C LYS A 45 11.38 -0.57 2.91
N VAL A 46 10.87 -0.63 4.13
CA VAL A 46 9.60 -1.29 4.45
C VAL A 46 8.58 -0.25 4.89
N TYR A 47 7.42 -0.26 4.25
CA TYR A 47 6.31 0.66 4.54
C TYR A 47 5.08 -0.10 5.04
N ASP A 48 4.34 0.50 5.97
CA ASP A 48 3.01 0.05 6.40
C ASP A 48 1.95 1.06 5.93
N ASP A 49 0.89 0.58 5.27
CA ASP A 49 -0.25 1.39 4.87
C ASP A 49 -1.57 0.64 5.06
N PHE A 50 -2.57 1.32 5.56
CA PHE A 50 -3.89 0.74 5.85
C PHE A 50 -4.79 0.59 4.62
N ALA A 51 -4.31 0.91 3.42
CA ALA A 51 -5.11 0.81 2.21
C ALA A 51 -5.66 -0.61 2.00
N HIS A 52 -6.99 -0.73 1.97
CA HIS A 52 -7.72 -1.99 1.81
C HIS A 52 -8.85 -1.90 0.77
N HIS A 53 -9.03 -0.76 0.12
CA HIS A 53 -9.96 -0.57 -0.99
C HIS A 53 -9.17 -0.37 -2.29
N PRO A 54 -9.59 -0.92 -3.45
CA PRO A 54 -8.83 -0.84 -4.71
C PRO A 54 -8.37 0.57 -5.08
N THR A 55 -9.22 1.57 -4.87
CA THR A 55 -8.88 2.98 -5.14
C THR A 55 -7.75 3.47 -4.21
N ALA A 56 -7.80 3.14 -2.92
CA ALA A 56 -6.75 3.51 -1.97
C ALA A 56 -5.44 2.79 -2.29
N ILE A 57 -5.49 1.48 -2.54
CA ILE A 57 -4.34 0.65 -2.95
C ILE A 57 -3.67 1.27 -4.18
N LYS A 58 -4.45 1.58 -5.22
CA LYS A 58 -3.96 2.21 -6.44
C LYS A 58 -3.20 3.52 -6.15
N TYR A 59 -3.83 4.45 -5.43
CA TYR A 59 -3.20 5.75 -5.14
C TYR A 59 -1.96 5.63 -4.26
N THR A 60 -1.95 4.70 -3.31
CA THR A 60 -0.78 4.42 -2.47
C THR A 60 0.39 3.92 -3.33
N LEU A 61 0.17 2.92 -4.18
CA LEU A 61 1.21 2.35 -5.04
C LEU A 61 1.66 3.33 -6.14
N GLU A 62 0.76 4.07 -6.77
CA GLU A 62 1.13 5.14 -7.72
C GLU A 62 1.94 6.25 -7.03
N GLY A 63 1.59 6.60 -5.81
CA GLY A 63 2.34 7.57 -5.00
C GLY A 63 3.73 7.08 -4.67
N LEU A 64 3.88 5.82 -4.27
CA LEU A 64 5.17 5.20 -4.03
C LEU A 64 5.99 5.13 -5.31
N ARG A 65 5.41 4.68 -6.43
CA ARG A 65 6.07 4.62 -7.74
C ARG A 65 6.61 5.98 -8.20
N LYS A 66 5.85 7.04 -8.01
CA LYS A 66 6.31 8.41 -8.30
C LYS A 66 7.49 8.84 -7.43
N LYS A 67 7.53 8.39 -6.18
CA LYS A 67 8.60 8.70 -5.23
C LYS A 67 9.90 7.96 -5.54
N VAL A 68 9.81 6.67 -5.90
CA VAL A 68 10.96 5.77 -6.04
C VAL A 68 11.43 5.57 -7.49
N GLY A 69 10.67 6.07 -8.47
CA GLY A 69 11.02 5.99 -9.88
C GLY A 69 11.02 4.55 -10.40
N ARG A 70 12.19 4.02 -10.74
CA ARG A 70 12.35 2.66 -11.30
C ARG A 70 12.76 1.60 -10.28
N GLU A 71 12.98 1.99 -9.02
CA GLU A 71 13.33 1.02 -7.97
C GLU A 71 12.20 0.01 -7.78
N LYS A 72 12.55 -1.22 -7.39
CA LYS A 72 11.61 -2.33 -7.28
C LYS A 72 10.59 -2.09 -6.16
N ILE A 73 9.31 -2.25 -6.46
CA ILE A 73 8.22 -2.22 -5.47
C ILE A 73 7.66 -3.64 -5.31
N ILE A 74 7.74 -4.16 -4.10
CA ILE A 74 7.15 -5.45 -3.70
C ILE A 74 5.97 -5.15 -2.78
N CYS A 75 4.77 -5.52 -3.20
CA CYS A 75 3.53 -5.29 -2.47
C CYS A 75 3.06 -6.56 -1.77
N LEU A 76 2.81 -6.48 -0.47
CA LEU A 76 2.14 -7.51 0.30
C LEU A 76 0.73 -7.02 0.65
N LEU A 77 -0.29 -7.68 0.10
CA LEU A 77 -1.70 -7.31 0.29
C LEU A 77 -2.45 -8.42 1.04
N GLU A 78 -3.04 -8.11 2.19
CA GLU A 78 -3.94 -9.04 2.87
C GLU A 78 -5.40 -8.78 2.45
N MET A 79 -6.08 -9.82 1.96
CA MET A 79 -7.51 -9.79 1.62
C MET A 79 -8.34 -10.01 2.89
N ARG A 80 -8.63 -8.93 3.62
CA ARG A 80 -9.19 -9.05 4.97
C ARG A 80 -10.56 -8.40 5.16
N SER A 81 -10.83 -7.27 4.52
CA SER A 81 -12.13 -6.61 4.68
C SER A 81 -13.26 -7.47 4.12
N ASN A 82 -14.46 -7.37 4.70
CA ASN A 82 -15.62 -8.14 4.24
C ASN A 82 -15.88 -7.96 2.74
N THR A 83 -15.69 -6.75 2.22
CA THR A 83 -15.84 -6.47 0.78
C THR A 83 -14.74 -7.07 -0.09
N MET A 84 -13.52 -7.24 0.44
CA MET A 84 -12.46 -7.96 -0.25
C MET A 84 -12.69 -9.46 -0.23
N LEU A 85 -13.10 -10.02 0.93
CA LEU A 85 -13.39 -11.44 1.08
C LEU A 85 -14.63 -11.89 0.30
N SER A 86 -15.61 -11.01 0.09
CA SER A 86 -16.81 -11.33 -0.71
C SER A 86 -16.58 -11.41 -2.21
N GLY A 87 -15.37 -11.12 -2.70
CA GLY A 87 -15.05 -11.12 -4.13
C GLY A 87 -15.53 -9.87 -4.89
N TYR A 88 -16.19 -8.92 -4.22
CA TYR A 88 -16.71 -7.71 -4.87
C TYR A 88 -15.65 -6.89 -5.61
N HIS A 89 -14.41 -6.98 -5.18
CA HIS A 89 -13.29 -6.23 -5.74
C HIS A 89 -12.33 -7.04 -6.61
N ASP A 90 -12.55 -8.33 -6.81
CA ASP A 90 -11.59 -9.24 -7.47
C ASP A 90 -11.13 -8.76 -8.86
N LYS A 91 -12.06 -8.23 -9.66
CA LYS A 91 -11.74 -7.68 -10.98
C LYS A 91 -10.99 -6.35 -10.94
N LYS A 92 -10.98 -5.66 -9.79
CA LYS A 92 -10.36 -4.33 -9.62
C LYS A 92 -8.97 -4.42 -8.99
N ILE A 93 -8.70 -5.46 -8.19
CA ILE A 93 -7.42 -5.63 -7.48
C ILE A 93 -6.24 -5.73 -8.45
N PRO A 94 -6.24 -6.56 -9.53
CA PRO A 94 -5.11 -6.64 -10.44
C PRO A 94 -4.72 -5.29 -11.04
N LYS A 95 -5.71 -4.46 -11.40
CA LYS A 95 -5.48 -3.10 -11.91
C LYS A 95 -4.99 -2.14 -10.81
N ALA A 96 -5.44 -2.33 -9.58
CA ALA A 96 -5.06 -1.48 -8.46
C ALA A 96 -3.60 -1.70 -8.03
N VAL A 97 -3.07 -2.91 -8.19
CA VAL A 97 -1.69 -3.27 -7.82
C VAL A 97 -0.69 -3.18 -8.99
N ALA A 98 -1.13 -2.75 -10.17
CA ALA A 98 -0.31 -2.74 -11.39
C ALA A 98 0.96 -1.86 -11.31
N SER A 99 1.05 -0.92 -10.36
CA SER A 99 2.24 -0.10 -10.14
C SER A 99 3.33 -0.79 -9.33
N ALA A 100 3.06 -1.97 -8.76
CA ALA A 100 4.06 -2.81 -8.10
C ALA A 100 4.70 -3.79 -9.09
N ASP A 101 5.99 -4.09 -8.90
CA ASP A 101 6.71 -5.05 -9.75
C ASP A 101 6.39 -6.49 -9.36
N GLN A 102 6.19 -6.74 -8.07
CA GLN A 102 5.79 -8.03 -7.52
C GLN A 102 4.70 -7.83 -6.47
N VAL A 103 3.68 -8.70 -6.46
CA VAL A 103 2.56 -8.62 -5.52
C VAL A 103 2.31 -10.00 -4.90
N PHE A 104 2.37 -10.06 -3.59
CA PHE A 104 1.96 -11.24 -2.82
C PHE A 104 0.61 -10.96 -2.18
N ILE A 105 -0.38 -11.81 -2.47
CA ILE A 105 -1.72 -11.68 -1.90
C ILE A 105 -1.95 -12.77 -0.86
N PHE A 106 -2.25 -12.35 0.36
CA PHE A 106 -2.72 -13.23 1.42
C PHE A 106 -4.23 -13.35 1.38
N SER A 107 -4.73 -14.55 1.20
CA SER A 107 -6.14 -14.89 1.39
C SER A 107 -6.30 -16.35 1.77
N LYS A 108 -7.36 -16.63 2.53
CA LYS A 108 -7.79 -18.01 2.82
C LYS A 108 -8.54 -18.64 1.62
N ASP A 109 -9.07 -17.83 0.72
CA ASP A 109 -9.78 -18.29 -0.48
C ASP A 109 -8.83 -18.41 -1.68
N LYS A 110 -8.34 -19.64 -1.88
CA LYS A 110 -7.44 -19.98 -2.99
C LYS A 110 -8.07 -19.77 -4.36
N LYS A 111 -9.40 -19.96 -4.51
CA LYS A 111 -10.10 -19.78 -5.80
C LYS A 111 -10.10 -18.31 -6.20
N GLN A 112 -10.35 -17.42 -5.23
CA GLN A 112 -10.32 -15.97 -5.43
C GLN A 112 -8.95 -15.51 -5.94
N ILE A 113 -7.86 -15.97 -5.31
CA ILE A 113 -6.51 -15.54 -5.70
C ILE A 113 -6.12 -16.13 -7.05
N SER A 114 -6.39 -17.40 -7.31
CA SER A 114 -6.09 -18.02 -8.62
C SER A 114 -6.77 -17.31 -9.78
N ALA A 115 -7.93 -16.68 -9.54
CA ALA A 115 -8.59 -15.86 -10.55
C ALA A 115 -7.83 -14.53 -10.80
N MET A 116 -7.18 -13.97 -9.79
CA MET A 116 -6.34 -12.75 -9.92
C MET A 116 -4.99 -13.05 -10.57
N GLU A 117 -4.34 -14.15 -10.20
CA GLU A 117 -3.07 -14.61 -10.81
C GLU A 117 -3.21 -14.79 -12.33
N ARG A 118 -4.35 -15.31 -12.79
CA ARG A 118 -4.63 -15.41 -14.23
C ARG A 118 -4.78 -14.07 -14.95
N GLN A 119 -5.05 -12.98 -14.22
CA GLN A 119 -5.24 -11.64 -14.77
C GLN A 119 -3.96 -10.80 -14.76
N SER A 120 -2.94 -11.21 -13.99
CA SER A 120 -1.69 -10.44 -13.89
C SER A 120 -0.53 -11.33 -13.49
N THR A 121 0.54 -11.28 -14.27
CA THR A 121 1.75 -12.11 -14.09
C THR A 121 2.60 -11.69 -12.88
N ASN A 122 2.36 -10.52 -12.31
CA ASN A 122 3.08 -10.03 -11.14
C ASN A 122 2.39 -10.37 -9.80
N ILE A 123 1.27 -11.11 -9.83
CA ILE A 123 0.52 -11.52 -8.63
C ILE A 123 0.82 -12.97 -8.30
N GLU A 124 1.16 -13.23 -7.04
CA GLU A 124 1.33 -14.55 -6.48
C GLU A 124 0.54 -14.73 -5.19
N ALA A 125 -0.08 -15.90 -5.04
CA ALA A 125 -0.78 -16.28 -3.81
C ALA A 125 0.20 -16.63 -2.69
N CYS A 126 -0.17 -16.26 -1.46
CA CYS A 126 0.45 -16.75 -0.23
C CYS A 126 -0.63 -17.19 0.74
N SER A 127 -0.50 -18.39 1.29
CA SER A 127 -1.45 -18.94 2.28
C SER A 127 -0.95 -18.77 3.71
N THR A 128 0.37 -18.62 3.90
CA THR A 128 1.02 -18.49 5.21
C THR A 128 2.14 -17.46 5.17
N THR A 129 2.48 -16.92 6.34
CA THR A 129 3.63 -16.00 6.49
C THR A 129 4.94 -16.70 6.12
N GLN A 130 5.10 -17.98 6.44
CA GLN A 130 6.29 -18.75 6.09
C GLN A 130 6.44 -18.89 4.57
N GLU A 131 5.34 -19.12 3.87
CA GLU A 131 5.36 -19.17 2.40
C GLU A 131 5.79 -17.82 1.81
N PHE A 132 5.24 -16.72 2.33
CA PHE A 132 5.65 -15.38 1.92
C PHE A 132 7.15 -15.14 2.16
N LEU A 133 7.64 -15.41 3.37
CA LEU A 133 9.04 -15.22 3.72
C LEU A 133 9.97 -16.05 2.82
N ARG A 134 9.60 -17.29 2.51
CA ARG A 134 10.35 -18.14 1.60
C ARG A 134 10.40 -17.55 0.18
N LYS A 135 9.28 -17.08 -0.34
CA LYS A 135 9.22 -16.43 -1.67
C LYS A 135 10.00 -15.12 -1.67
N LEU A 136 9.85 -14.31 -0.62
CA LEU A 136 10.58 -13.04 -0.48
C LEU A 136 12.09 -13.26 -0.44
N SER A 137 12.58 -14.28 0.30
CA SER A 137 14.00 -14.59 0.40
C SER A 137 14.63 -15.12 -0.91
N SER A 138 13.82 -15.55 -1.86
CA SER A 138 14.30 -15.95 -3.21
C SER A 138 14.41 -14.78 -4.19
N LEU A 139 13.94 -13.59 -3.80
CA LEU A 139 14.04 -12.40 -4.63
C LEU A 139 15.34 -11.65 -4.36
N ASP A 140 15.86 -11.01 -5.41
CA ASP A 140 16.82 -9.95 -5.22
C ASP A 140 16.11 -8.71 -4.67
N LEU A 141 16.47 -8.32 -3.45
CA LEU A 141 15.86 -7.21 -2.72
C LEU A 141 16.70 -5.93 -2.75
N ASP A 142 17.86 -5.91 -3.40
CA ASP A 142 18.68 -4.70 -3.45
C ASP A 142 17.90 -3.53 -4.06
N ASN A 143 18.00 -2.36 -3.43
CA ASN A 143 17.29 -1.14 -3.83
C ASN A 143 15.77 -1.36 -4.00
N SER A 144 15.14 -2.10 -3.08
CA SER A 144 13.71 -2.39 -3.15
C SER A 144 12.88 -1.74 -2.05
N HIS A 145 11.61 -1.54 -2.37
CA HIS A 145 10.59 -0.97 -1.49
C HIS A 145 9.51 -2.02 -1.24
N LEU A 146 9.47 -2.55 -0.02
CA LEU A 146 8.45 -3.47 0.42
C LEU A 146 7.31 -2.67 1.04
N ILE A 147 6.08 -2.86 0.55
CA ILE A 147 4.90 -2.20 1.11
C ILE A 147 3.88 -3.23 1.57
N CYS A 148 3.51 -3.13 2.85
CA CYS A 148 2.50 -3.95 3.49
C CYS A 148 1.17 -3.20 3.49
N LEU A 149 0.15 -3.76 2.82
CA LEU A 149 -1.17 -3.17 2.67
C LEU A 149 -2.22 -3.98 3.42
N SER A 150 -3.09 -3.30 4.18
CA SER A 150 -4.22 -3.92 4.90
C SER A 150 -3.82 -4.91 6.00
N LEU A 151 -2.54 -5.11 6.29
CA LEU A 151 -2.09 -5.98 7.38
C LEU A 151 -2.45 -5.36 8.72
N ILE A 152 -3.09 -6.12 9.62
CA ILE A 152 -3.45 -5.63 10.96
C ILE A 152 -2.47 -6.12 12.02
N HIS A 153 -1.76 -7.21 11.75
CA HIS A 153 -0.78 -7.78 12.66
C HIS A 153 0.52 -8.07 11.89
N ILE A 154 1.48 -7.20 12.06
CA ILE A 154 2.89 -7.47 11.83
C ILE A 154 3.54 -7.59 13.20
#